data_ca7e5b1eeac4f255b5bd3954328db7fe
#
_entry.id   ca7e5b1eeac4f255b5bd3954328db7fe
#
_cell.length_a   1.000
_cell.length_b   1.000
_cell.length_c   1.000
_cell.angle_alpha   90.00
_cell.angle_beta   90.00
_cell.angle_gamma   90.00
#
_symmetry.space_group_name_H-M   'P 1'
#
loop_
_entity.id
_entity.type
_entity.pdbx_description
1 polymer ?
#
loop_
_entity_poly.entity_id
_entity_poly.type
_entity_poly.pdbx_seq_one_letter_code
_entity_poly.pdbx_strand_id
1 'polypeptide(L)'
;MGDLYAGFKLHDQLEPRVWADGDMRPEVKKRLLKIAEEFLYSMDADVSWEDVILVGSMANYNYSRFSDIDVHIIVDFEKINDDKGLVEEFMDAKKIIWNDEHQIMVRGHEVEMYVQDIDEEV
;
A
#
# COMPACT_ATOMS: atom_id res chain seq x y z
N MET A 1 -22.13 -4.65 -22.47
CA MET A 1 -21.77 -3.66 -21.43
C MET A 1 -21.43 -4.32 -20.12
N GLY A 2 -22.06 -5.44 -19.76
CA GLY A 2 -21.82 -6.09 -18.48
C GLY A 2 -20.37 -6.46 -18.22
N ASP A 3 -19.71 -7.07 -19.19
CA ASP A 3 -18.33 -7.53 -19.02
C ASP A 3 -17.34 -6.38 -18.86
N LEU A 4 -17.60 -5.25 -19.53
CA LEU A 4 -16.75 -4.08 -19.44
C LEU A 4 -16.72 -3.49 -18.02
N TYR A 5 -17.83 -3.55 -17.32
CA TYR A 5 -17.97 -2.97 -15.97
C TYR A 5 -17.93 -4.00 -14.85
N ALA A 6 -17.74 -5.27 -15.17
CA ALA A 6 -17.74 -6.32 -14.14
C ALA A 6 -16.68 -6.10 -13.06
N GLY A 7 -15.49 -5.58 -13.44
CA GLY A 7 -14.41 -5.31 -12.49
C GLY A 7 -14.63 -4.05 -11.65
N PHE A 8 -15.63 -3.23 -11.99
CA PHE A 8 -15.91 -1.96 -11.29
C PHE A 8 -17.24 -2.00 -10.53
N LYS A 9 -17.81 -3.19 -10.40
CA LYS A 9 -19.04 -3.39 -9.66
C LYS A 9 -18.84 -3.10 -8.18
N LEU A 10 -19.81 -2.40 -7.55
CA LEU A 10 -19.82 -2.23 -6.11
C LEU A 10 -20.24 -3.54 -5.44
N HIS A 11 -19.57 -3.89 -4.38
CA HIS A 11 -19.84 -5.08 -3.59
C HIS A 11 -20.56 -4.74 -2.30
N ASP A 12 -21.30 -5.70 -1.73
CA ASP A 12 -21.99 -5.55 -0.46
C ASP A 12 -21.04 -5.58 0.73
N GLN A 13 -19.83 -6.13 0.54
CA GLN A 13 -18.81 -6.25 1.57
C GLN A 13 -17.44 -6.03 0.95
N LEU A 14 -16.46 -5.70 1.79
CA LEU A 14 -15.05 -5.60 1.39
C LEU A 14 -14.55 -6.97 0.96
N GLU A 15 -13.43 -6.99 0.19
CA GLU A 15 -12.86 -8.24 -0.34
C GLU A 15 -12.71 -9.29 0.76
N PRO A 16 -13.48 -10.40 0.73
CA PRO A 16 -13.53 -11.35 1.86
C PRO A 16 -12.21 -12.09 2.12
N ARG A 17 -11.33 -12.18 1.15
CA ARG A 17 -10.01 -12.80 1.33
C ARG A 17 -9.06 -11.92 2.13
N VAL A 18 -9.34 -10.62 2.21
CA VAL A 18 -8.53 -9.62 2.90
C VAL A 18 -9.22 -9.14 4.17
N TRP A 19 -10.54 -8.95 4.12
CA TRP A 19 -11.35 -8.38 5.20
C TRP A 19 -12.31 -9.41 5.81
N ALA A 20 -12.52 -9.30 7.10
CA ALA A 20 -13.50 -10.10 7.83
C ALA A 20 -14.11 -9.23 8.94
N ASP A 21 -15.46 -9.15 8.98
CA ASP A 21 -16.21 -8.43 10.02
C ASP A 21 -15.77 -6.96 10.18
N GLY A 22 -15.44 -6.30 9.07
CA GLY A 22 -15.02 -4.90 9.07
C GLY A 22 -13.55 -4.68 9.36
N ASP A 23 -12.81 -5.72 9.75
CA ASP A 23 -11.37 -5.63 10.03
C ASP A 23 -10.58 -6.42 9.01
N MET A 24 -9.34 -5.98 8.77
CA MET A 24 -8.43 -6.75 7.94
C MET A 24 -8.11 -8.07 8.64
N ARG A 25 -8.08 -9.16 7.87
CA ARG A 25 -7.72 -10.48 8.42
C ARG A 25 -6.34 -10.41 9.06
N PRO A 26 -6.14 -10.92 10.28
CA PRO A 26 -4.87 -10.80 11.00
C PRO A 26 -3.66 -11.32 10.23
N GLU A 27 -3.81 -12.43 9.53
CA GLU A 27 -2.73 -13.03 8.73
C GLU A 27 -2.35 -12.15 7.52
N VAL A 28 -3.33 -11.45 6.95
CA VAL A 28 -3.09 -10.51 5.85
C VAL A 28 -2.38 -9.27 6.38
N LYS A 29 -2.88 -8.70 7.47
CA LYS A 29 -2.28 -7.53 8.12
C LYS A 29 -0.83 -7.79 8.49
N LYS A 30 -0.56 -8.92 9.12
CA LYS A 30 0.80 -9.31 9.52
C LYS A 30 1.72 -9.40 8.31
N ARG A 31 1.24 -10.00 7.22
CA ARG A 31 2.02 -10.14 5.99
C ARG A 31 2.32 -8.78 5.36
N LEU A 32 1.34 -7.89 5.28
CA LEU A 32 1.51 -6.56 4.70
C LEU A 32 2.47 -5.70 5.53
N LEU A 33 2.38 -5.77 6.86
CA LEU A 33 3.31 -5.05 7.74
C LEU A 33 4.74 -5.54 7.58
N LYS A 34 4.92 -6.85 7.44
CA LYS A 34 6.24 -7.43 7.21
C LYS A 34 6.83 -6.96 5.87
N ILE A 35 6.02 -6.92 4.82
CA ILE A 35 6.46 -6.44 3.51
C ILE A 35 6.84 -4.96 3.61
N ALA A 36 6.06 -4.15 4.32
CA ALA A 36 6.35 -2.74 4.53
C ALA A 36 7.69 -2.54 5.27
N GLU A 37 7.94 -3.33 6.29
CA GLU A 37 9.21 -3.29 7.03
C GLU A 37 10.40 -3.67 6.13
N GLU A 38 10.26 -4.71 5.34
CA GLU A 38 11.30 -5.13 4.39
C GLU A 38 11.57 -4.04 3.35
N PHE A 39 10.51 -3.38 2.87
CA PHE A 39 10.64 -2.27 1.93
C PHE A 39 11.44 -1.11 2.54
N LEU A 40 11.10 -0.68 3.76
CA LEU A 40 11.81 0.38 4.44
C LEU A 40 13.27 0.00 4.73
N TYR A 41 13.49 -1.24 5.13
CA TYR A 41 14.84 -1.76 5.37
C TYR A 41 15.69 -1.73 4.10
N SER A 42 15.10 -2.01 2.94
CA SER A 42 15.79 -2.02 1.64
C SER A 42 16.29 -0.64 1.22
N MET A 43 15.78 0.41 1.79
CA MET A 43 16.19 1.79 1.46
C MET A 43 17.59 2.14 1.96
N ASP A 44 18.14 1.35 2.87
CA ASP A 44 19.47 1.56 3.45
C ASP A 44 19.59 2.94 4.11
N ALA A 45 18.48 3.40 4.66
CA ALA A 45 18.37 4.68 5.38
C ALA A 45 17.62 4.45 6.69
N ASP A 46 17.91 5.27 7.68
CA ASP A 46 17.25 5.19 8.98
C ASP A 46 15.87 5.87 8.88
N VAL A 47 14.89 5.11 8.41
CA VAL A 47 13.52 5.58 8.24
C VAL A 47 12.60 4.82 9.17
N SER A 48 11.92 5.56 10.06
CA SER A 48 10.85 5.00 10.89
C SER A 48 9.50 5.46 10.37
N TRP A 49 8.51 4.56 10.45
CA TRP A 49 7.16 4.90 9.97
C TRP A 49 6.26 5.28 11.15
N GLU A 50 5.31 6.18 10.87
CA GLU A 50 4.30 6.61 11.83
C GLU A 50 3.04 5.75 11.76
N ASP A 51 2.65 5.34 10.55
CA ASP A 51 1.47 4.51 10.31
C ASP A 51 1.58 3.79 8.98
N VAL A 52 0.77 2.75 8.81
CA VAL A 52 0.63 2.02 7.55
C VAL A 52 -0.86 1.91 7.26
N ILE A 53 -1.28 2.42 6.11
CA ILE A 53 -2.70 2.43 5.72
C ILE A 53 -2.91 1.74 4.38
N LEU A 54 -4.09 1.18 4.21
CA LEU A 54 -4.53 0.60 2.95
C LEU A 54 -5.43 1.60 2.25
N VAL A 55 -5.15 1.85 0.97
CA VAL A 55 -5.94 2.79 0.15
C VAL A 55 -6.37 2.13 -1.14
N GLY A 56 -7.08 2.88 -1.99
CA GLY A 56 -7.52 2.39 -3.28
C GLY A 56 -8.73 1.48 -3.20
N SER A 57 -9.00 0.73 -4.28
CA SER A 57 -10.22 -0.08 -4.39
C SER A 57 -10.29 -1.22 -3.38
N MET A 58 -9.15 -1.75 -2.92
CA MET A 58 -9.11 -2.82 -1.90
C MET A 58 -9.53 -2.34 -0.51
N ALA A 59 -9.48 -1.04 -0.26
CA ALA A 59 -9.95 -0.43 0.99
C ALA A 59 -11.40 0.03 0.86
N ASN A 60 -12.09 -0.34 -0.21
CA ASN A 60 -13.40 0.14 -0.57
C ASN A 60 -14.26 -0.99 -1.14
N TYR A 61 -15.52 -0.69 -1.46
CA TYR A 61 -16.46 -1.68 -2.00
C TYR A 61 -16.40 -1.81 -3.53
N ASN A 62 -15.53 -1.06 -4.21
CA ASN A 62 -15.38 -1.10 -5.67
C ASN A 62 -14.18 -1.92 -6.14
N TYR A 63 -13.66 -2.81 -5.30
CA TYR A 63 -12.57 -3.70 -5.67
C TYR A 63 -12.98 -4.70 -6.76
N SER A 64 -11.99 -5.23 -7.48
CA SER A 64 -12.16 -6.34 -8.41
C SER A 64 -11.07 -7.38 -8.16
N ARG A 65 -11.12 -8.49 -8.90
CA ARG A 65 -10.05 -9.50 -8.84
C ARG A 65 -8.72 -8.97 -9.38
N PHE A 66 -8.74 -7.85 -10.11
CA PHE A 66 -7.56 -7.19 -10.65
C PHE A 66 -7.08 -6.02 -9.80
N SER A 67 -7.77 -5.72 -8.71
CA SER A 67 -7.37 -4.64 -7.81
C SER A 67 -6.06 -4.98 -7.13
N ASP A 68 -5.17 -3.99 -7.07
CA ASP A 68 -3.93 -4.10 -6.30
C ASP A 68 -4.20 -3.76 -4.83
N ILE A 69 -3.35 -4.28 -3.96
CA ILE A 69 -3.34 -3.87 -2.56
C ILE A 69 -2.36 -2.69 -2.46
N ASP A 70 -2.90 -1.48 -2.33
CA ASP A 70 -2.12 -0.26 -2.24
C ASP A 70 -1.81 0.06 -0.78
N VAL A 71 -0.56 -0.17 -0.39
CA VAL A 71 -0.10 0.05 0.99
C VAL A 71 0.66 1.36 1.04
N HIS A 72 0.14 2.33 1.78
CA HIS A 72 0.80 3.60 2.03
C HIS A 72 1.45 3.58 3.40
N ILE A 73 2.75 3.83 3.42
CA ILE A 73 3.55 3.92 4.63
C ILE A 73 3.70 5.39 4.97
N ILE A 74 3.14 5.80 6.09
CA ILE A 74 3.15 7.20 6.52
C ILE A 74 4.45 7.48 7.26
N VAL A 75 5.22 8.43 6.76
CA VAL A 75 6.53 8.80 7.28
C VAL A 75 6.59 10.32 7.44
N ASP A 76 7.24 10.80 8.46
CA ASP A 76 7.49 12.24 8.63
C ASP A 76 8.75 12.60 7.83
N PHE A 77 8.56 13.21 6.67
CA PHE A 77 9.68 13.56 5.77
C PHE A 77 10.63 14.58 6.41
N GLU A 78 10.12 15.47 7.26
CA GLU A 78 10.97 16.45 7.95
C GLU A 78 12.01 15.80 8.87
N LYS A 79 11.69 14.63 9.43
CA LYS A 79 12.63 13.87 10.25
C LYS A 79 13.78 13.27 9.46
N ILE A 80 13.61 13.12 8.14
CA ILE A 80 14.63 12.57 7.24
C ILE A 80 15.52 13.69 6.71
N ASN A 81 14.91 14.77 6.19
CA ASN A 81 15.63 15.93 5.68
C ASN A 81 14.67 17.12 5.60
N ASP A 82 15.20 18.32 5.80
CA ASP A 82 14.42 19.57 5.71
C ASP A 82 13.87 19.81 4.31
N ASP A 83 14.53 19.30 3.29
CA ASP A 83 14.08 19.38 1.90
C ASP A 83 13.11 18.25 1.59
N LYS A 84 11.82 18.48 1.80
CA LYS A 84 10.78 17.49 1.55
C LYS A 84 10.72 17.05 0.08
N GLY A 85 11.02 17.95 -0.85
CA GLY A 85 11.05 17.60 -2.27
C GLY A 85 12.12 16.57 -2.58
N LEU A 86 13.28 16.70 -1.96
CA LEU A 86 14.37 15.73 -2.09
C LEU A 86 13.96 14.37 -1.50
N VAL A 87 13.30 14.37 -0.35
CA VAL A 87 12.82 13.14 0.29
C VAL A 87 11.79 12.46 -0.60
N GLU A 88 10.86 13.22 -1.17
CA GLU A 88 9.84 12.68 -2.08
C GLU A 88 10.47 12.02 -3.31
N GLU A 89 11.45 12.68 -3.93
CA GLU A 89 12.18 12.10 -5.09
C GLU A 89 12.88 10.80 -4.71
N PHE A 90 13.53 10.78 -3.55
CA PHE A 90 14.20 9.58 -3.04
C PHE A 90 13.20 8.44 -2.82
N MET A 91 12.07 8.72 -2.17
CA MET A 91 11.04 7.71 -1.88
C MET A 91 10.40 7.18 -3.16
N ASP A 92 10.11 8.06 -4.13
CA ASP A 92 9.55 7.65 -5.42
C ASP A 92 10.51 6.75 -6.19
N ALA A 93 11.80 7.08 -6.20
CA ALA A 93 12.81 6.25 -6.85
C ALA A 93 12.90 4.87 -6.20
N LYS A 94 12.91 4.81 -4.87
CA LYS A 94 12.95 3.54 -4.14
C LYS A 94 11.70 2.70 -4.36
N LYS A 95 10.53 3.35 -4.41
CA LYS A 95 9.26 2.69 -4.71
C LYS A 95 9.28 2.02 -6.08
N ILE A 96 9.75 2.73 -7.09
CA ILE A 96 9.83 2.20 -8.46
C ILE A 96 10.74 0.97 -8.52
N ILE A 97 11.92 1.07 -7.91
CA ILE A 97 12.89 -0.03 -7.87
C ILE A 97 12.29 -1.25 -7.15
N TRP A 98 11.69 -1.02 -5.98
CA TRP A 98 11.11 -2.11 -5.18
C TRP A 98 9.99 -2.81 -5.92
N ASN A 99 9.02 -2.05 -6.44
CA ASN A 99 7.87 -2.63 -7.12
C ASN A 99 8.27 -3.36 -8.42
N ASP A 100 9.33 -2.91 -9.08
CA ASP A 100 9.87 -3.58 -10.25
C ASP A 100 10.58 -4.90 -9.90
N GLU A 101 11.34 -4.91 -8.82
CA GLU A 101 12.11 -6.09 -8.37
C GLU A 101 11.26 -7.10 -7.60
N HIS A 102 10.17 -6.65 -6.95
CA HIS A 102 9.35 -7.48 -6.06
C HIS A 102 7.89 -7.47 -6.49
N GLN A 103 7.50 -8.47 -7.27
CA GLN A 103 6.10 -8.67 -7.62
C GLN A 103 5.46 -9.58 -6.58
N ILE A 104 5.03 -8.98 -5.48
CA ILE A 104 4.52 -9.72 -4.32
C ILE A 104 3.01 -9.82 -4.42
N MET A 105 2.50 -11.06 -4.28
CA MET A 105 1.07 -11.34 -4.29
C MET A 105 0.62 -11.72 -2.88
N VAL A 106 -0.49 -11.14 -2.44
CA VAL A 106 -1.16 -11.49 -1.20
C VAL A 106 -2.63 -11.74 -1.51
N ARG A 107 -3.10 -12.94 -1.22
CA ARG A 107 -4.50 -13.35 -1.47
C ARG A 107 -4.93 -13.13 -2.92
N GLY A 108 -4.02 -13.33 -3.88
CA GLY A 108 -4.29 -13.17 -5.31
C GLY A 108 -4.23 -11.74 -5.83
N HIS A 109 -3.85 -10.79 -5.00
CA HIS A 109 -3.71 -9.38 -5.36
C HIS A 109 -2.26 -8.94 -5.27
N GLU A 110 -1.80 -8.17 -6.25
CA GLU A 110 -0.45 -7.62 -6.23
C GLU A 110 -0.36 -6.50 -5.19
N VAL A 111 0.73 -6.50 -4.42
CA VAL A 111 0.97 -5.49 -3.38
C VAL A 111 1.89 -4.41 -3.93
N GLU A 112 1.43 -3.16 -3.86
CA GLU A 112 2.23 -2.00 -4.23
C GLU A 112 2.51 -1.15 -2.99
N MET A 113 3.76 -0.72 -2.84
CA MET A 113 4.19 0.13 -1.74
C MET A 113 4.31 1.57 -2.18
N TYR A 114 3.88 2.48 -1.33
CA TYR A 114 4.04 3.92 -1.51
C TYR A 114 4.37 4.57 -0.17
N VAL A 115 5.36 5.45 -0.16
CA VAL A 115 5.70 6.21 1.06
C VAL A 115 5.08 7.59 0.96
N GLN A 116 4.32 7.95 1.97
CA GLN A 116 3.55 9.18 2.02
C GLN A 116 4.02 10.02 3.20
N ASP A 117 4.21 11.34 2.96
CA ASP A 117 4.52 12.27 4.03
C ASP A 117 3.30 12.41 4.95
N ILE A 118 3.56 12.55 6.24
CA ILE A 118 2.51 12.70 7.26
C ILE A 118 1.61 13.91 6.98
N ASP A 119 2.12 14.93 6.33
CA ASP A 119 1.38 16.15 5.97
C ASP A 119 0.65 16.05 4.64
N GLU A 120 0.81 14.97 3.88
CA GLU A 120 0.14 14.76 2.61
C GLU A 120 -1.28 14.27 2.84
N GLU A 121 -2.24 14.81 2.09
CA GLU A 121 -3.63 14.34 2.16
C GLU A 121 -3.80 12.98 1.47
N VAL A 122 -4.61 12.16 2.09
CA VAL A 122 -4.95 10.82 1.57
C VAL A 122 -6.01 10.92 0.48
#